data_07fab40a97009ef61cac382324c9a839
#
_entry.id   07fab40a97009ef61cac382324c9a839
#
_cell.length_a   1.000
_cell.length_b   1.000
_cell.length_c   1.000
_cell.angle_alpha   90.00
_cell.angle_beta   90.00
_cell.angle_gamma   90.00
#
_symmetry.space_group_name_H-M   'P 1'
#
loop_
_entity.id
_entity.type
_entity.pdbx_description
1 polymer ?
#
loop_
_entity_poly.entity_id
_entity_poly.type
_entity_poly.pdbx_seq_one_letter_code
_entity_poly.pdbx_strand_id
1 'polypeptide(L)'
;MYVYDEANNLAKAIQESKEYKEYKKIKEEIDAVPEMKAKIEDFEKTRYEVQVMSFQGEKQDEEKMKKLQEMYNVLNAEPKIKEYFDIEVRFNIM
;
A
#
# COMPACT_ATOMS: atom_id res chain seq x y z
N MET A 1 15.76 16.74 -25.76
CA MET A 1 16.10 15.35 -25.57
C MET A 1 14.86 14.54 -25.28
N TYR A 2 14.59 13.65 -26.19
CA TYR A 2 13.31 12.92 -26.22
C TYR A 2 13.08 12.06 -24.98
N VAL A 3 14.11 11.40 -24.48
CA VAL A 3 13.96 10.47 -23.37
C VAL A 3 13.52 11.18 -22.10
N TYR A 4 14.09 12.34 -21.83
CA TYR A 4 13.72 13.13 -20.65
C TYR A 4 12.33 13.71 -20.77
N ASP A 5 11.96 14.20 -21.94
CA ASP A 5 10.64 14.79 -22.18
C ASP A 5 9.55 13.75 -22.06
N GLU A 6 9.76 12.55 -22.60
CA GLU A 6 8.82 11.44 -22.50
C GLU A 6 8.66 10.95 -21.04
N ALA A 7 9.77 10.83 -20.30
CA ALA A 7 9.74 10.44 -18.91
C ALA A 7 8.99 11.47 -18.06
N ASN A 8 9.23 12.75 -18.31
CA ASN A 8 8.52 13.83 -17.61
C ASN A 8 7.05 13.86 -17.95
N ASN A 9 6.70 13.64 -19.20
CA ASN A 9 5.31 13.58 -19.65
C ASN A 9 4.58 12.40 -19.04
N LEU A 10 5.24 11.24 -18.93
CA LEU A 10 4.65 10.06 -18.30
C LEU A 10 4.42 10.28 -16.81
N ALA A 11 5.41 10.81 -16.10
CA ALA A 11 5.29 11.14 -14.70
C ALA A 11 4.15 12.13 -14.44
N LYS A 12 4.04 13.14 -15.29
CA LYS A 12 3.00 14.16 -15.20
C LYS A 12 1.62 13.56 -15.49
N ALA A 13 1.53 12.67 -16.47
CA ALA A 13 0.29 11.97 -16.81
C ALA A 13 -0.18 11.08 -15.63
N ILE A 14 0.74 10.42 -14.96
CA ILE A 14 0.43 9.61 -13.76
C ILE A 14 -0.08 10.52 -12.64
N GLN A 15 0.59 11.64 -12.40
CA GLN A 15 0.18 12.61 -11.38
C GLN A 15 -1.18 13.23 -11.64
N GLU A 16 -1.56 13.38 -12.92
CA GLU A 16 -2.84 13.93 -13.31
C GLU A 16 -3.93 12.87 -13.43
N SER A 17 -3.56 11.59 -13.33
CA SER A 17 -4.53 10.51 -13.46
C SER A 17 -5.57 10.55 -12.34
N LYS A 18 -6.76 10.08 -12.65
CA LYS A 18 -7.86 10.00 -11.68
C LYS A 18 -7.47 9.11 -10.50
N GLU A 19 -6.82 7.98 -10.80
CA GLU A 19 -6.37 7.02 -9.78
C GLU A 19 -5.37 7.64 -8.81
N TYR A 20 -4.44 8.43 -9.30
CA TYR A 20 -3.46 9.10 -8.46
C TYR A 20 -4.12 10.12 -7.54
N LYS A 21 -5.06 10.90 -8.07
CA LYS A 21 -5.78 11.89 -7.27
C LYS A 21 -6.62 11.23 -6.19
N GLU A 22 -7.29 10.13 -6.51
CA GLU A 22 -8.05 9.33 -5.55
C GLU A 22 -7.15 8.75 -4.47
N TYR A 23 -6.01 8.18 -4.86
CA TYR A 23 -5.01 7.64 -3.96
C TYR A 23 -4.54 8.70 -2.96
N LYS A 24 -4.16 9.87 -3.46
CA LYS A 24 -3.67 10.96 -2.63
C LYS A 24 -4.73 11.45 -1.64
N LYS A 25 -5.95 11.59 -2.11
CA LYS A 25 -7.08 12.01 -1.28
C LYS A 25 -7.35 11.02 -0.15
N ILE A 26 -7.42 9.74 -0.48
CA ILE A 26 -7.69 8.70 0.51
C ILE A 26 -6.54 8.60 1.51
N LYS A 27 -5.30 8.71 1.04
CA LYS A 27 -4.13 8.70 1.91
C LYS A 27 -4.17 9.86 2.89
N GLU A 28 -4.54 11.05 2.45
CA GLU A 28 -4.69 12.21 3.32
C GLU A 28 -5.79 11.99 4.36
N GLU A 29 -6.92 11.40 3.96
CA GLU A 29 -8.01 11.09 4.87
C GLU A 29 -7.60 10.06 5.93
N ILE A 30 -6.86 9.05 5.54
CA ILE A 30 -6.34 8.02 6.46
C ILE A 30 -5.31 8.62 7.41
N ASP A 31 -4.39 9.41 6.89
CA ASP A 31 -3.34 10.05 7.70
C ASP A 31 -3.92 11.03 8.71
N ALA A 32 -5.09 11.58 8.44
CA ALA A 32 -5.79 12.46 9.37
C ALA A 32 -6.37 11.72 10.58
N VAL A 33 -6.47 10.37 10.51
CA VAL A 33 -6.96 9.53 11.61
C VAL A 33 -5.79 8.73 12.16
N PRO A 34 -5.22 9.11 13.32
CA PRO A 34 -4.02 8.47 13.86
C PRO A 34 -4.16 6.96 14.08
N GLU A 35 -5.35 6.50 14.48
CA GLU A 35 -5.60 5.07 14.69
C GLU A 35 -5.49 4.26 13.40
N MET A 36 -6.04 4.77 12.31
CA MET A 36 -5.98 4.12 11.00
C MET A 36 -4.54 4.10 10.48
N LYS A 37 -3.85 5.23 10.60
CA LYS A 37 -2.46 5.34 10.19
C LYS A 37 -1.58 4.33 10.93
N ALA A 38 -1.74 4.24 12.25
CA ALA A 38 -0.96 3.32 13.08
C ALA A 38 -1.22 1.87 12.70
N LYS A 39 -2.47 1.50 12.43
CA LYS A 39 -2.84 0.15 12.00
C LYS A 39 -2.20 -0.22 10.66
N ILE A 40 -2.21 0.70 9.71
CA ILE A 40 -1.62 0.47 8.40
C ILE A 40 -0.09 0.34 8.51
N GLU A 41 0.54 1.21 9.28
CA GLU A 41 2.00 1.14 9.50
C GLU A 41 2.40 -0.18 10.15
N ASP A 42 1.66 -0.64 11.14
CA ASP A 42 1.91 -1.91 11.81
C ASP A 42 1.74 -3.09 10.85
N PHE A 43 0.71 -3.05 10.02
CA PHE A 43 0.50 -4.05 8.97
C PHE A 43 1.65 -4.08 7.97
N GLU A 44 2.07 -2.93 7.47
CA GLU A 44 3.17 -2.83 6.50
C GLU A 44 4.49 -3.33 7.10
N LYS A 45 4.74 -3.02 8.37
CA LYS A 45 5.92 -3.49 9.09
C LYS A 45 5.92 -5.01 9.19
N THR A 46 4.79 -5.60 9.58
CA THR A 46 4.65 -7.06 9.71
C THR A 46 4.81 -7.73 8.34
N ARG A 47 4.22 -7.16 7.30
CA ARG A 47 4.36 -7.65 5.93
C ARG A 47 5.82 -7.64 5.48
N TYR A 48 6.53 -6.56 5.78
CA TYR A 48 7.94 -6.45 5.45
C TYR A 48 8.77 -7.52 6.17
N GLU A 49 8.52 -7.75 7.45
CA GLU A 49 9.21 -8.79 8.21
C GLU A 49 9.01 -10.18 7.59
N VAL A 50 7.79 -10.49 7.18
CA VAL A 50 7.48 -11.76 6.51
C VAL A 50 8.21 -11.87 5.18
N GLN A 51 8.27 -10.80 4.40
CA GLN A 51 9.00 -10.78 3.13
C GLN A 51 10.49 -11.02 3.33
N VAL A 52 11.09 -10.37 4.33
CA VAL A 52 12.52 -10.54 4.65
C VAL A 52 12.82 -11.99 5.03
N MET A 53 11.97 -12.62 5.83
CA MET A 53 12.13 -14.04 6.19
C MET A 53 12.09 -14.94 4.96
N SER A 54 11.18 -14.67 4.02
CA SER A 54 11.09 -15.42 2.76
C SER A 54 12.36 -15.27 1.92
N PHE A 55 12.90 -14.05 1.82
CA PHE A 55 14.11 -13.79 1.06
C PHE A 55 15.34 -14.43 1.68
N GLN A 56 15.40 -14.55 2.99
CA GLN A 56 16.52 -15.17 3.68
C GLN A 56 16.44 -16.70 3.67
N GLY A 57 15.38 -17.26 3.10
CA GLY A 57 15.19 -18.71 3.07
C GLY A 57 14.83 -19.31 4.42
N GLU A 58 14.48 -18.48 5.38
CA GLU A 58 14.04 -18.95 6.69
C GLU A 58 12.63 -19.54 6.59
N LYS A 59 12.37 -20.53 7.43
CA LYS A 59 11.04 -21.11 7.54
C LYS A 59 10.07 -20.02 8.00
N GLN A 60 9.00 -19.84 7.23
CA GLN A 60 7.99 -18.85 7.59
C GLN A 60 7.34 -19.20 8.94
N ASP A 61 7.23 -18.20 9.79
CA ASP A 61 6.56 -18.33 11.08
C ASP A 61 5.05 -18.30 10.84
N GLU A 62 4.41 -19.44 11.10
CA GLU A 62 2.97 -19.58 10.91
C GLU A 62 2.17 -18.59 11.77
N GLU A 63 2.67 -18.28 12.98
CA GLU A 63 2.03 -17.30 13.85
C GLU A 63 2.06 -15.89 13.24
N LYS A 64 3.19 -15.50 12.65
CA LYS A 64 3.31 -14.21 11.99
C LYS A 64 2.41 -14.13 10.75
N MET A 65 2.36 -15.22 9.99
CA MET A 65 1.48 -15.29 8.80
C MET A 65 0.02 -15.15 9.21
N LYS A 66 -0.38 -15.84 10.26
CA LYS A 66 -1.73 -15.76 10.79
C LYS A 66 -2.05 -14.36 11.31
N LYS A 67 -1.11 -13.75 12.03
CA LYS A 67 -1.25 -12.38 12.53
C LYS A 67 -1.41 -11.40 11.38
N LEU A 68 -0.60 -11.54 10.33
CA LEU A 68 -0.68 -10.71 9.13
C LEU A 68 -2.06 -10.82 8.47
N GLN A 69 -2.58 -12.04 8.35
CA GLN A 69 -3.90 -12.28 7.78
C GLN A 69 -5.01 -11.64 8.62
N GLU A 70 -4.92 -11.76 9.94
CA GLU A 70 -5.88 -11.13 10.85
C GLU A 70 -5.85 -9.61 10.75
N MET A 71 -4.65 -9.03 10.69
CA MET A 71 -4.49 -7.58 10.51
C MET A 71 -5.10 -7.12 9.19
N TYR A 72 -4.86 -7.87 8.12
CA TYR A 72 -5.43 -7.57 6.80
C TYR A 72 -6.95 -7.60 6.84
N ASN A 73 -7.52 -8.61 7.49
CA ASN A 73 -8.98 -8.72 7.61
C ASN A 73 -9.58 -7.55 8.39
N VAL A 74 -8.92 -7.13 9.48
CA VAL A 74 -9.37 -5.98 10.28
C VAL A 74 -9.32 -4.70 9.46
N LEU A 75 -8.24 -4.50 8.70
CA LEU A 75 -8.08 -3.31 7.86
C LEU A 75 -9.10 -3.28 6.73
N ASN A 76 -9.38 -4.43 6.10
CA ASN A 76 -10.37 -4.51 5.03
C ASN A 76 -11.80 -4.29 5.52
N ALA A 77 -12.07 -4.42 6.80
CA ALA A 77 -13.37 -4.11 7.37
C ALA A 77 -13.66 -2.59 7.34
N GLU A 78 -12.62 -1.76 7.26
CA GLU A 78 -12.77 -0.31 7.11
C GLU A 78 -12.88 0.05 5.63
N PRO A 79 -14.02 0.65 5.17
CA PRO A 79 -14.21 0.95 3.75
C PRO A 79 -13.13 1.84 3.13
N LYS A 80 -12.65 2.83 3.85
CA LYS A 80 -11.59 3.73 3.36
C LYS A 80 -10.27 3.02 3.16
N ILE A 81 -9.92 2.12 4.06
CA ILE A 81 -8.67 1.36 3.98
C ILE A 81 -8.76 0.35 2.83
N LYS A 82 -9.89 -0.30 2.67
CA LYS A 82 -10.12 -1.21 1.55
C LYS A 82 -9.96 -0.49 0.22
N GLU A 83 -10.56 0.69 0.10
CA GLU A 83 -10.43 1.52 -1.09
C GLU A 83 -8.99 1.94 -1.34
N TYR A 84 -8.25 2.30 -0.30
CA TYR A 84 -6.83 2.62 -0.37
C TYR A 84 -6.02 1.45 -0.92
N PHE A 85 -6.24 0.24 -0.40
CA PHE A 85 -5.54 -0.95 -0.88
C PHE A 85 -5.89 -1.29 -2.32
N ASP A 86 -7.16 -1.14 -2.71
CA ASP A 86 -7.60 -1.39 -4.09
C ASP A 86 -6.90 -0.44 -5.07
N ILE A 87 -6.78 0.82 -4.70
CA ILE A 87 -6.10 1.82 -5.52
C ILE A 87 -4.60 1.55 -5.57
N GLU A 88 -3.99 1.17 -4.46
CA GLU A 88 -2.57 0.82 -4.39
C GLU A 88 -2.24 -0.35 -5.32
N VAL A 89 -3.10 -1.37 -5.35
CA VAL A 89 -2.95 -2.51 -6.26
C VAL A 89 -3.01 -2.06 -7.72
N ARG A 90 -3.93 -1.15 -8.06
CA ARG A 90 -4.02 -0.60 -9.41
C ARG A 90 -2.75 0.13 -9.82
N PHE A 91 -2.17 0.92 -8.91
CA PHE A 91 -0.91 1.62 -9.16
C PHE A 91 0.25 0.65 -9.39
N ASN A 92 0.31 -0.42 -8.62
CA ASN A 92 1.38 -1.40 -8.74
C ASN A 92 1.30 -2.19 -10.04
N ILE A 93 0.11 -2.28 -10.64
CA ILE A 93 -0.08 -2.95 -11.93
C ILE A 93 0.29 -2.03 -13.09
N MET A 94 0.13 -0.73 -12.91
CA MET A 94 0.52 0.25 -13.92
C MET A 94 2.01 0.50 -13.91
#